data_ec640da292878f4c0d7eb3e0046ed4f0
#
_entry.id   ec640da292878f4c0d7eb3e0046ed4f0
#
_cell.length_a   1.000
_cell.length_b   1.000
_cell.length_c   1.000
_cell.angle_alpha   90.00
_cell.angle_beta   90.00
_cell.angle_gamma   90.00
#
_symmetry.space_group_name_H-M   'P 1'
#
loop_
_entity.id
_entity.type
_entity.pdbx_description
1 polymer ?
#
loop_
_entity_poly.entity_id
_entity_poly.type
_entity_poly.pdbx_seq_one_letter_code
_entity_poly.pdbx_strand_id
1 'polypeptide(L)'
;MEKKLIRTRFSRAVGSYPQAAVVQRDVARRMAGLLHTYLPPAKCRNALEVGCGTGLFTRMLLREVRPQHLMLNDICTNVQSYFTDILGADVSFCGGDAERVPFPAGQDLIASCSALQWFNDPEAFFERCRRLLSEGGYLAFSTFGKENMREVASVTGTSLPYRSLEELSASLAQHY
;
A
#
# COMPACT_ATOMS: atom_id res chain seq x y z
N MET A 1 -10.83 10.67 8.00
CA MET A 1 -11.47 9.59 8.81
C MET A 1 -10.62 9.31 10.03
N GLU A 2 -11.23 8.91 11.17
CA GLU A 2 -10.46 8.65 12.39
C GLU A 2 -9.65 7.35 12.27
N LYS A 3 -8.33 7.45 12.28
CA LYS A 3 -7.40 6.31 12.13
C LYS A 3 -7.63 5.19 13.15
N LYS A 4 -8.05 5.55 14.37
CA LYS A 4 -8.40 4.57 15.42
C LYS A 4 -9.57 3.68 15.00
N LEU A 5 -10.58 4.26 14.34
CA LEU A 5 -11.73 3.51 13.84
C LEU A 5 -11.35 2.58 12.69
N ILE A 6 -10.52 3.07 11.75
CA ILE A 6 -9.97 2.27 10.66
C ILE A 6 -9.26 1.05 11.24
N ARG A 7 -8.28 1.26 12.12
CA ARG A 7 -7.53 0.19 12.78
C ARG A 7 -8.44 -0.84 13.45
N THR A 8 -9.44 -0.38 14.22
CA THR A 8 -10.36 -1.29 14.92
C THR A 8 -11.17 -2.15 13.96
N ARG A 9 -11.69 -1.57 12.88
CA ARG A 9 -12.51 -2.28 11.89
C ARG A 9 -11.67 -3.31 11.13
N PHE A 10 -10.49 -2.92 10.64
CA PHE A 10 -9.59 -3.84 9.93
C PHE A 10 -9.08 -4.95 10.84
N SER A 11 -8.68 -4.67 12.09
CA SER A 11 -8.25 -5.70 13.03
C SER A 11 -9.32 -6.77 13.29
N ARG A 12 -10.59 -6.41 13.26
CA ARG A 12 -11.70 -7.37 13.42
C ARG A 12 -11.94 -8.19 12.14
N ALA A 13 -11.73 -7.59 10.98
CA ALA A 13 -11.99 -8.22 9.68
C ALA A 13 -10.83 -9.11 9.19
N VAL A 14 -9.64 -8.99 9.78
CA VAL A 14 -8.41 -9.66 9.33
C VAL A 14 -8.60 -11.15 9.07
N GLY A 15 -9.31 -11.88 9.94
CA GLY A 15 -9.50 -13.33 9.80
C GLY A 15 -10.37 -13.77 8.61
N SER A 16 -11.33 -12.95 8.18
CA SER A 16 -12.23 -13.23 7.04
C SER A 16 -11.79 -12.56 5.73
N TYR A 17 -10.88 -11.61 5.81
CA TYR A 17 -10.45 -10.78 4.69
C TYR A 17 -9.89 -11.58 3.50
N PRO A 18 -9.03 -12.61 3.67
CA PRO A 18 -8.45 -13.33 2.53
C PRO A 18 -9.47 -14.03 1.64
N GLN A 19 -10.60 -14.47 2.21
CA GLN A 19 -11.66 -15.18 1.48
C GLN A 19 -12.57 -14.21 0.71
N ALA A 20 -12.81 -13.02 1.25
CA ALA A 20 -13.68 -12.01 0.65
C ALA A 20 -12.97 -11.09 -0.36
N ALA A 21 -11.65 -11.04 -0.37
CA ALA A 21 -10.83 -10.08 -1.11
C ALA A 21 -10.60 -10.47 -2.58
N VAL A 22 -11.65 -10.79 -3.34
CA VAL A 22 -11.53 -11.20 -4.76
C VAL A 22 -11.01 -10.05 -5.61
N VAL A 23 -11.63 -8.87 -5.50
CA VAL A 23 -11.24 -7.68 -6.25
C VAL A 23 -9.80 -7.26 -5.89
N GLN A 24 -9.47 -7.24 -4.59
CA GLN A 24 -8.14 -6.87 -4.13
C GLN A 24 -7.06 -7.84 -4.63
N ARG A 25 -7.40 -9.11 -4.80
CA ARG A 25 -6.49 -10.11 -5.39
C ARG A 25 -6.18 -9.82 -6.85
N ASP A 26 -7.17 -9.43 -7.62
CA ASP A 26 -6.98 -9.07 -9.03
C ASP A 26 -6.20 -7.76 -9.18
N VAL A 27 -6.50 -6.77 -8.34
CA VAL A 27 -5.73 -5.52 -8.26
C VAL A 27 -4.26 -5.81 -7.92
N ALA A 28 -4.01 -6.61 -6.88
CA ALA A 28 -2.67 -6.98 -6.46
C ALA A 28 -1.90 -7.72 -7.57
N ARG A 29 -2.56 -8.64 -8.29
CA ARG A 29 -1.95 -9.37 -9.41
C ARG A 29 -1.56 -8.43 -10.55
N ARG A 30 -2.46 -7.51 -10.94
CA ARG A 30 -2.19 -6.52 -11.98
C ARG A 30 -1.04 -5.60 -11.59
N MET A 31 -1.05 -5.09 -10.36
CA MET A 31 -0.01 -4.22 -9.82
C MET A 31 1.36 -4.92 -9.80
N ALA A 32 1.42 -6.17 -9.33
CA ALA A 32 2.65 -6.96 -9.32
C ALA A 32 3.17 -7.22 -10.74
N GLY A 33 2.29 -7.50 -11.71
CA GLY A 33 2.67 -7.67 -13.12
C GLY A 33 3.24 -6.39 -13.75
N LEU A 34 2.65 -5.23 -13.46
CA LEU A 34 3.18 -3.94 -13.91
C LEU A 34 4.57 -3.69 -13.29
N LEU A 35 4.73 -3.93 -12.00
CA LEU A 35 6.01 -3.79 -11.33
C LEU A 35 7.09 -4.69 -11.94
N HIS A 36 6.77 -5.93 -12.25
CA HIS A 36 7.68 -6.85 -12.94
C HIS A 36 8.18 -6.27 -14.28
N THR A 37 7.31 -5.56 -14.99
CA THR A 37 7.64 -4.94 -16.29
C THR A 37 8.57 -3.73 -16.15
N TYR A 38 8.27 -2.84 -15.18
CA TYR A 38 8.98 -1.56 -15.03
C TYR A 38 10.17 -1.63 -14.07
N LEU A 39 10.15 -2.54 -13.11
CA LEU A 39 11.20 -2.72 -12.12
C LEU A 39 11.66 -4.19 -12.10
N PRO A 40 12.60 -4.55 -12.97
CA PRO A 40 13.12 -5.91 -13.03
C PRO A 40 13.81 -6.31 -11.71
N PRO A 41 13.74 -7.58 -11.29
CA PRO A 41 14.17 -8.06 -9.98
C PRO A 41 15.58 -7.65 -9.55
N ALA A 42 16.54 -7.58 -10.50
CA ALA A 42 17.92 -7.21 -10.22
C ALA A 42 18.12 -5.74 -9.79
N LYS A 43 17.11 -4.88 -9.93
CA LYS A 43 17.21 -3.43 -9.69
C LYS A 43 16.54 -2.97 -8.39
N CYS A 44 15.85 -3.84 -7.67
CA CYS A 44 15.19 -3.49 -6.43
C CYS A 44 15.98 -4.02 -5.22
N ARG A 45 16.73 -3.15 -4.56
CA ARG A 45 17.40 -3.49 -3.28
C ARG A 45 16.46 -3.31 -2.11
N ASN A 46 15.92 -2.10 -1.96
CA ASN A 46 15.09 -1.73 -0.82
C ASN A 46 13.67 -1.44 -1.28
N ALA A 47 12.72 -2.14 -0.72
CA ALA A 47 11.30 -1.89 -0.95
C ALA A 47 10.57 -1.64 0.37
N LEU A 48 9.61 -0.73 0.32
CA LEU A 48 8.66 -0.45 1.39
C LEU A 48 7.25 -0.76 0.88
N GLU A 49 6.55 -1.68 1.55
CA GLU A 49 5.13 -1.91 1.32
C GLU A 49 4.30 -1.25 2.41
N VAL A 50 3.40 -0.36 2.04
CA VAL A 50 2.52 0.39 2.94
C VAL A 50 1.10 -0.16 2.87
N GLY A 51 0.57 -0.56 4.02
CA GLY A 51 -0.74 -1.22 4.13
C GLY A 51 -0.68 -2.67 3.68
N CYS A 52 0.27 -3.45 4.19
CA CYS A 52 0.50 -4.83 3.75
C CYS A 52 -0.64 -5.81 4.09
N GLY A 53 -1.51 -5.46 5.04
CA GLY A 53 -2.65 -6.28 5.45
C GLY A 53 -2.24 -7.72 5.81
N THR A 54 -2.92 -8.69 5.25
CA THR A 54 -2.62 -10.13 5.47
C THR A 54 -1.59 -10.70 4.49
N GLY A 55 -0.89 -9.84 3.72
CA GLY A 55 0.21 -10.24 2.85
C GLY A 55 -0.20 -10.68 1.44
N LEU A 56 -1.41 -10.33 1.01
CA LEU A 56 -1.90 -10.69 -0.33
C LEU A 56 -0.98 -10.15 -1.43
N PHE A 57 -0.66 -8.86 -1.38
CA PHE A 57 0.24 -8.22 -2.33
C PHE A 57 1.71 -8.52 -2.01
N THR A 58 2.08 -8.58 -0.73
CA THR A 58 3.43 -8.92 -0.26
C THR A 58 3.97 -10.19 -0.92
N ARG A 59 3.16 -11.26 -0.96
CA ARG A 59 3.55 -12.54 -1.55
C ARG A 59 3.82 -12.43 -3.06
N MET A 60 3.05 -11.61 -3.75
CA MET A 60 3.24 -11.33 -5.17
C MET A 60 4.47 -10.47 -5.41
N LEU A 61 4.68 -9.44 -4.58
CA LEU A 61 5.86 -8.57 -4.63
C LEU A 61 7.16 -9.36 -4.47
N LEU A 62 7.22 -10.24 -3.47
CA LEU A 62 8.36 -11.12 -3.24
C LEU A 62 8.65 -12.07 -4.40
N ARG A 63 7.62 -12.50 -5.13
CA ARG A 63 7.78 -13.40 -6.28
C ARG A 63 8.18 -12.67 -7.54
N GLU A 64 7.58 -11.52 -7.84
CA GLU A 64 7.70 -10.83 -9.12
C GLU A 64 8.82 -9.79 -9.12
N VAL A 65 9.04 -9.05 -8.03
CA VAL A 65 10.05 -7.99 -7.92
C VAL A 65 11.30 -8.47 -7.23
N ARG A 66 11.17 -9.32 -6.22
CA ARG A 66 12.26 -9.94 -5.45
C ARG A 66 13.21 -8.90 -4.84
N PRO A 67 12.70 -7.94 -4.04
CA PRO A 67 13.57 -6.98 -3.38
C PRO A 67 14.57 -7.69 -2.46
N GLN A 68 15.80 -7.15 -2.32
CA GLN A 68 16.77 -7.70 -1.39
C GLN A 68 16.34 -7.45 0.07
N HIS A 69 15.79 -6.27 0.34
CA HIS A 69 15.22 -5.91 1.64
C HIS A 69 13.82 -5.39 1.44
N LEU A 70 12.88 -5.93 2.20
CA LEU A 70 11.47 -5.52 2.18
C LEU A 70 11.05 -5.08 3.59
N MET A 71 10.62 -3.84 3.73
CA MET A 71 9.95 -3.37 4.92
C MET A 71 8.45 -3.39 4.70
N LEU A 72 7.73 -4.07 5.59
CA LEU A 72 6.27 -4.14 5.61
C LEU A 72 5.74 -3.13 6.62
N ASN A 73 4.72 -2.37 6.25
CA ASN A 73 4.03 -1.48 7.18
C ASN A 73 2.53 -1.73 7.15
N ASP A 74 1.91 -1.70 8.31
CA ASP A 74 0.46 -1.63 8.46
C ASP A 74 0.08 -0.90 9.76
N ILE A 75 -1.05 -0.19 9.73
CA ILE A 75 -1.60 0.46 10.91
C ILE A 75 -2.12 -0.56 11.93
N CYS A 76 -2.50 -1.76 11.47
CA CYS A 76 -2.94 -2.88 12.27
C CYS A 76 -1.75 -3.77 12.63
N THR A 77 -1.13 -3.55 13.78
CA THR A 77 0.08 -4.29 14.18
C THR A 77 -0.11 -5.80 14.35
N ASN A 78 -1.34 -6.25 14.59
CA ASN A 78 -1.67 -7.67 14.70
C ASN A 78 -1.51 -8.45 13.38
N VAL A 79 -1.46 -7.77 12.23
CA VAL A 79 -1.20 -8.45 10.95
C VAL A 79 0.23 -9.01 10.85
N GLN A 80 1.15 -8.57 11.68
CA GLN A 80 2.52 -9.11 11.73
C GLN A 80 2.55 -10.64 11.84
N SER A 81 1.58 -11.24 12.52
CA SER A 81 1.49 -12.70 12.67
C SER A 81 1.30 -13.46 11.35
N TYR A 82 0.85 -12.80 10.28
CA TYR A 82 0.70 -13.40 8.95
C TYR A 82 2.02 -13.51 8.17
N PHE A 83 3.11 -13.00 8.72
CA PHE A 83 4.41 -12.92 8.06
C PHE A 83 5.50 -13.72 8.77
N THR A 84 5.15 -14.52 9.79
CA THR A 84 6.12 -15.28 10.60
C THR A 84 7.00 -16.21 9.78
N ASP A 85 6.52 -16.65 8.61
CA ASP A 85 7.23 -17.51 7.67
C ASP A 85 8.24 -16.78 6.78
N ILE A 86 8.17 -15.43 6.70
CA ILE A 86 9.06 -14.62 5.86
C ILE A 86 9.84 -13.55 6.62
N LEU A 87 9.42 -13.21 7.84
CA LEU A 87 10.15 -12.23 8.65
C LEU A 87 11.55 -12.77 9.01
N GLY A 88 12.57 -11.94 8.85
CA GLY A 88 13.96 -12.30 9.10
C GLY A 88 14.92 -11.17 8.74
N ALA A 89 16.11 -11.51 8.27
CA ALA A 89 17.14 -10.53 7.94
C ALA A 89 16.71 -9.59 6.78
N ASP A 90 16.00 -10.13 5.80
CA ASP A 90 15.66 -9.41 4.57
C ASP A 90 14.22 -8.86 4.56
N VAL A 91 13.35 -9.34 5.44
CA VAL A 91 11.97 -8.86 5.57
C VAL A 91 11.70 -8.41 6.98
N SER A 92 11.34 -7.15 7.15
CA SER A 92 11.03 -6.52 8.43
C SER A 92 9.61 -6.01 8.49
N PHE A 93 9.06 -5.82 9.70
CA PHE A 93 7.73 -5.24 9.91
C PHE A 93 7.82 -4.00 10.80
N CYS A 94 7.24 -2.90 10.33
CA CYS A 94 7.13 -1.63 11.02
C CYS A 94 5.64 -1.28 11.22
N GLY A 95 5.11 -1.56 12.40
CA GLY A 95 3.70 -1.30 12.72
C GLY A 95 3.43 0.17 13.00
N GLY A 96 2.33 0.69 12.48
CA GLY A 96 1.87 2.05 12.76
C GLY A 96 1.31 2.79 11.55
N ASP A 97 0.86 4.02 11.81
CA ASP A 97 0.30 4.90 10.78
C ASP A 97 1.41 5.37 9.81
N ALA A 98 1.34 4.97 8.55
CA ALA A 98 2.30 5.31 7.52
C ALA A 98 2.45 6.83 7.29
N GLU A 99 1.47 7.62 7.65
CA GLU A 99 1.59 9.09 7.60
C GLU A 99 2.49 9.65 8.71
N ARG A 100 2.87 8.84 9.72
CA ARG A 100 3.62 9.29 10.91
C ARG A 100 4.88 8.49 11.21
N VAL A 101 4.87 7.18 10.97
CA VAL A 101 6.01 6.29 11.29
C VAL A 101 7.24 6.70 10.49
N PRO A 102 8.44 6.79 11.07
CA PRO A 102 9.64 7.05 10.31
C PRO A 102 10.00 5.82 9.45
N PHE A 103 10.24 6.07 8.17
CA PHE A 103 10.76 5.07 7.24
C PHE A 103 12.17 5.46 6.78
N PRO A 104 13.04 4.49 6.51
CA PRO A 104 14.37 4.77 5.97
C PRO A 104 14.27 5.31 4.55
N ALA A 105 15.15 6.26 4.21
CA ALA A 105 15.36 6.72 2.85
C ALA A 105 16.13 5.68 2.01
N GLY A 106 16.26 5.93 0.71
CA GLY A 106 16.97 5.03 -0.20
C GLY A 106 16.12 3.86 -0.66
N GLN A 107 14.79 4.07 -0.80
CA GLN A 107 13.88 3.07 -1.31
C GLN A 107 13.89 3.06 -2.84
N ASP A 108 14.10 1.90 -3.45
CA ASP A 108 13.96 1.73 -4.90
C ASP A 108 12.49 1.56 -5.29
N LEU A 109 11.69 1.09 -4.33
CA LEU A 109 10.25 0.95 -4.50
C LEU A 109 9.52 1.30 -3.21
N ILE A 110 8.51 2.17 -3.31
CA ILE A 110 7.47 2.31 -2.30
C ILE A 110 6.17 1.84 -2.95
N ALA A 111 5.56 0.80 -2.38
CA ALA A 111 4.35 0.19 -2.92
C ALA A 111 3.21 0.24 -1.92
N SER A 112 1.97 0.49 -2.41
CA SER A 112 0.76 0.46 -1.59
C SER A 112 -0.43 -0.08 -2.39
N CYS A 113 -0.93 -1.25 -2.02
CA CYS A 113 -2.04 -1.89 -2.73
C CYS A 113 -3.35 -1.69 -1.96
N SER A 114 -4.26 -0.88 -2.50
CA SER A 114 -5.60 -0.64 -1.95
C SER A 114 -5.61 -0.11 -0.51
N ALA A 115 -4.64 0.75 -0.14
CA ALA A 115 -4.58 1.35 1.20
C ALA A 115 -4.66 2.88 1.20
N LEU A 116 -4.25 3.57 0.14
CA LEU A 116 -4.15 5.04 0.11
C LEU A 116 -5.49 5.78 0.30
N GLN A 117 -6.62 5.17 -0.05
CA GLN A 117 -7.94 5.75 0.19
C GLN A 117 -8.27 6.00 1.67
N TRP A 118 -7.47 5.43 2.58
CA TRP A 118 -7.63 5.58 4.03
C TRP A 118 -6.74 6.67 4.62
N PHE A 119 -5.94 7.36 3.80
CA PHE A 119 -5.04 8.40 4.26
C PHE A 119 -5.81 9.70 4.50
N ASN A 120 -5.40 10.46 5.50
CA ASN A 120 -5.97 11.76 5.81
C ASN A 120 -5.36 12.86 4.95
N ASP A 121 -4.07 12.75 4.66
CA ASP A 121 -3.32 13.69 3.84
C ASP A 121 -2.44 12.94 2.82
N PRO A 122 -3.01 12.47 1.70
CA PRO A 122 -2.25 11.76 0.67
C PRO A 122 -1.19 12.66 0.00
N GLU A 123 -1.39 13.98 -0.05
CA GLU A 123 -0.40 14.91 -0.62
C GLU A 123 0.89 14.92 0.20
N ALA A 124 0.78 15.14 1.50
CA ALA A 124 1.93 15.09 2.40
C ALA A 124 2.62 13.72 2.34
N PHE A 125 1.85 12.64 2.11
CA PHE A 125 2.43 11.31 1.94
C PHE A 125 3.18 11.18 0.61
N PHE A 126 2.68 11.71 -0.50
CA PHE A 126 3.39 11.71 -1.80
C PHE A 126 4.70 12.50 -1.72
N GLU A 127 4.67 13.69 -1.13
CA GLU A 127 5.88 14.48 -0.89
C GLU A 127 6.89 13.71 -0.03
N ARG A 128 6.41 13.03 1.00
CA ARG A 128 7.26 12.19 1.84
C ARG A 128 7.86 11.02 1.07
N CYS A 129 7.07 10.31 0.26
CA CYS A 129 7.57 9.24 -0.60
C CYS A 129 8.67 9.74 -1.53
N ARG A 130 8.53 10.94 -2.11
CA ARG A 130 9.55 11.54 -2.96
C ARG A 130 10.90 11.70 -2.24
N ARG A 131 10.88 12.06 -0.96
CA ARG A 131 12.11 12.18 -0.13
C ARG A 131 12.70 10.83 0.29
N LEU A 132 11.89 9.78 0.37
CA LEU A 132 12.32 8.45 0.76
C LEU A 132 12.85 7.63 -0.42
N LEU A 133 12.42 7.93 -1.64
CA LEU A 133 12.86 7.23 -2.85
C LEU A 133 14.31 7.55 -3.19
N SER A 134 15.01 6.55 -3.69
CA SER A 134 16.29 6.70 -4.38
C SER A 134 16.09 7.44 -5.70
N GLU A 135 17.17 7.94 -6.29
CA GLU A 135 17.15 8.43 -7.66
C GLU A 135 16.69 7.31 -8.61
N GLY A 136 15.68 7.60 -9.43
CA GLY A 136 15.06 6.61 -10.30
C GLY A 136 14.21 5.55 -9.60
N GLY A 137 13.92 5.71 -8.30
CA GLY A 137 13.01 4.86 -7.54
C GLY A 137 11.55 5.09 -7.93
N TYR A 138 10.71 4.12 -7.62
CA TYR A 138 9.29 4.09 -8.01
C TYR A 138 8.36 4.21 -6.83
N LEU A 139 7.35 5.07 -6.96
CA LEU A 139 6.13 5.01 -6.16
C LEU A 139 5.06 4.29 -6.97
N ALA A 140 4.59 3.15 -6.48
CA ALA A 140 3.54 2.38 -7.12
C ALA A 140 2.38 2.16 -6.15
N PHE A 141 1.16 2.51 -6.56
CA PHE A 141 0.01 2.27 -5.71
C PHE A 141 -1.25 1.96 -6.52
N SER A 142 -2.19 1.34 -5.84
CA SER A 142 -3.56 1.22 -6.31
C SER A 142 -4.52 1.84 -5.30
N THR A 143 -5.57 2.46 -5.82
CA THR A 143 -6.65 3.05 -5.04
C THR A 143 -7.96 2.90 -5.79
N PHE A 144 -9.05 3.39 -5.23
CA PHE A 144 -10.37 3.34 -5.85
C PHE A 144 -10.76 4.70 -6.40
N GLY A 145 -11.41 4.71 -7.56
CA GLY A 145 -11.93 5.91 -8.21
C GLY A 145 -13.28 6.37 -7.65
N LYS A 146 -13.77 7.52 -8.15
CA LYS A 146 -14.98 8.20 -7.67
C LYS A 146 -16.26 7.35 -7.73
N GLU A 147 -16.32 6.39 -8.65
CA GLU A 147 -17.49 5.52 -8.81
C GLU A 147 -17.51 4.33 -7.83
N ASN A 148 -16.46 4.17 -7.01
CA ASN A 148 -16.40 3.07 -6.06
C ASN A 148 -17.46 3.22 -4.97
N MET A 149 -18.20 2.13 -4.70
CA MET A 149 -19.27 2.07 -3.69
C MET A 149 -20.41 3.09 -3.92
N ARG A 150 -20.63 3.51 -5.16
CA ARG A 150 -21.65 4.51 -5.53
C ARG A 150 -23.06 4.09 -5.09
N GLU A 151 -23.42 2.82 -5.25
CA GLU A 151 -24.70 2.29 -4.81
C GLU A 151 -24.86 2.35 -3.28
N VAL A 152 -23.79 2.03 -2.55
CA VAL A 152 -23.79 2.13 -1.08
C VAL A 152 -23.89 3.60 -0.66
N ALA A 153 -23.14 4.47 -1.30
CA ALA A 153 -23.18 5.90 -1.05
C ALA A 153 -24.58 6.50 -1.29
N SER A 154 -25.28 6.05 -2.35
CA SER A 154 -26.64 6.53 -2.65
C SER A 154 -27.68 6.15 -1.59
N VAL A 155 -27.48 5.02 -0.90
CA VAL A 155 -28.39 4.56 0.16
C VAL A 155 -28.02 5.11 1.54
N THR A 156 -26.71 5.18 1.84
CA THR A 156 -26.22 5.53 3.18
C THR A 156 -25.91 7.02 3.35
N GLY A 157 -25.81 7.77 2.25
CA GLY A 157 -25.33 9.16 2.25
C GLY A 157 -23.86 9.31 2.63
N THR A 158 -23.08 8.20 2.69
CA THR A 158 -21.69 8.21 3.16
C THR A 158 -20.77 7.61 2.11
N SER A 159 -19.69 8.33 1.76
CA SER A 159 -18.64 7.89 0.86
C SER A 159 -17.26 8.31 1.39
N LEU A 160 -16.21 7.63 0.92
CA LEU A 160 -14.85 8.13 1.07
C LEU A 160 -14.59 9.24 0.03
N PRO A 161 -13.66 10.16 0.29
CA PRO A 161 -13.28 11.20 -0.66
C PRO A 161 -12.40 10.61 -1.77
N TYR A 162 -13.02 9.77 -2.62
CA TYR A 162 -12.32 9.18 -3.76
C TYR A 162 -11.93 10.25 -4.79
N ARG A 163 -10.74 10.12 -5.36
CA ARG A 163 -10.20 11.01 -6.38
C ARG A 163 -10.32 10.40 -7.78
N SER A 164 -10.43 11.24 -8.80
CA SER A 164 -10.32 10.79 -10.17
C SER A 164 -8.86 10.50 -10.56
N LEU A 165 -8.65 9.83 -11.68
CA LEU A 165 -7.31 9.58 -12.22
C LEU A 165 -6.60 10.90 -12.57
N GLU A 166 -7.33 11.85 -13.13
CA GLU A 166 -6.83 13.17 -13.50
C GLU A 166 -6.37 13.96 -12.26
N GLU A 167 -7.17 13.95 -11.18
CA GLU A 167 -6.82 14.59 -9.92
C GLU A 167 -5.57 13.97 -9.29
N LEU A 168 -5.45 12.64 -9.31
CA LEU A 168 -4.28 11.93 -8.81
C LEU A 168 -3.04 12.22 -9.67
N SER A 169 -3.19 12.22 -11.00
CA SER A 169 -2.10 12.54 -11.93
C SER A 169 -1.60 13.97 -11.75
N ALA A 170 -2.52 14.93 -11.63
CA ALA A 170 -2.16 16.33 -11.39
C ALA A 170 -1.43 16.53 -10.04
N SER A 171 -1.86 15.80 -9.02
CA SER A 171 -1.22 15.79 -7.70
C SER A 171 0.19 15.21 -7.77
N LEU A 172 0.36 14.05 -8.38
CA LEU A 172 1.66 13.39 -8.50
C LEU A 172 2.65 14.22 -9.33
N ALA A 173 2.20 14.88 -10.41
CA ALA A 173 3.05 15.73 -11.25
C ALA A 173 3.66 16.95 -10.51
N GLN A 174 3.21 17.24 -9.28
CA GLN A 174 3.83 18.25 -8.44
C GLN A 174 5.07 17.74 -7.68
N HIS A 175 5.23 16.42 -7.59
CA HIS A 175 6.27 15.76 -6.80
C HIS A 175 7.25 14.93 -7.65
N TYR A 176 6.78 14.44 -8.84
CA TYR A 176 7.51 13.49 -9.70
C TYR A 176 7.67 14.01 -11.16
#